data_6645db3937bee982c3a7ed4b96adbc61
#
_entry.id   6645db3937bee982c3a7ed4b96adbc61
#
_cell.length_a   1.000
_cell.length_b   1.000
_cell.length_c   1.000
_cell.angle_alpha   90.00
_cell.angle_beta   90.00
_cell.angle_gamma   90.00
#
_symmetry.space_group_name_H-M   'P 1'
#
loop_
_entity.id
_entity.type
_entity.pdbx_description
1 polymer ?
#
loop_
_entity_poly.entity_id
_entity_poly.type
_entity_poly.pdbx_seq_one_letter_code
_entity_poly.pdbx_strand_id
1 'polypeptide(L)'
;MWLRLGKRLLLFLLVLFFLVILLFFFVFSSAISQEDRPVPIFKAIIRLHMDGLAYAPVEQTHDTIRHVSVVASDNRYQVILDYMRDKGWHLRDQLGSVLIFEKEDKRIGVSTRQFSKHYLLWDLPVNHE
;
A
#
# COMPACT_ATOMS: atom_id res chain seq x y z
N MET A 1 -32.13 37.76 -16.20
CA MET A 1 -31.23 38.01 -15.08
C MET A 1 -30.93 36.74 -14.28
N TRP A 2 -31.90 35.99 -13.87
CA TRP A 2 -31.78 34.75 -13.12
C TRP A 2 -31.07 33.63 -13.88
N LEU A 3 -31.35 33.47 -15.20
CA LEU A 3 -30.70 32.52 -16.07
C LEU A 3 -29.18 32.76 -16.28
N ARG A 4 -28.78 34.03 -16.28
CA ARG A 4 -27.36 34.42 -16.37
C ARG A 4 -26.63 34.19 -15.08
N LEU A 5 -27.30 34.41 -13.95
CA LEU A 5 -26.76 34.13 -12.62
C LEU A 5 -26.57 32.61 -12.42
N GLY A 6 -27.55 31.80 -12.82
CA GLY A 6 -27.47 30.34 -12.78
C GLY A 6 -26.33 29.76 -13.64
N LYS A 7 -26.14 30.30 -14.84
CA LYS A 7 -25.03 29.89 -15.72
C LYS A 7 -23.67 30.24 -15.13
N ARG A 8 -23.54 31.41 -14.52
CA ARG A 8 -22.29 31.82 -13.84
C ARG A 8 -21.99 30.96 -12.62
N LEU A 9 -23.03 30.64 -11.85
CA LEU A 9 -22.90 29.75 -10.70
C LEU A 9 -22.51 28.34 -11.14
N LEU A 10 -23.14 27.81 -12.18
CA LEU A 10 -22.82 26.51 -12.75
C LEU A 10 -21.37 26.46 -13.24
N LEU A 11 -20.94 27.49 -13.97
CA LEU A 11 -19.56 27.60 -14.45
C LEU A 11 -18.57 27.63 -13.30
N PHE A 12 -18.87 28.39 -12.25
CA PHE A 12 -18.03 28.48 -11.06
C PHE A 12 -17.91 27.12 -10.36
N LEU A 13 -19.02 26.40 -10.19
CA LEU A 13 -19.02 25.06 -9.60
C LEU A 13 -18.21 24.06 -10.43
N LEU A 14 -18.30 24.17 -11.75
CA LEU A 14 -17.59 23.31 -12.67
C LEU A 14 -16.08 23.56 -12.62
N VAL A 15 -15.67 24.82 -12.57
CA VAL A 15 -14.26 25.20 -12.41
C VAL A 15 -13.73 24.74 -11.04
N LEU A 16 -14.51 24.92 -9.98
CA LEU A 16 -14.15 24.47 -8.64
C LEU A 16 -13.97 22.94 -8.60
N PHE A 17 -14.87 22.20 -9.23
CA PHE A 17 -14.81 20.76 -9.34
C PHE A 17 -13.54 20.29 -10.07
N PHE A 18 -13.21 20.90 -11.21
CA PHE A 18 -11.97 20.62 -11.92
C PHE A 18 -10.73 20.94 -11.10
N LEU A 19 -10.77 22.02 -10.35
CA LEU A 19 -9.64 22.44 -9.51
C LEU A 19 -9.41 21.45 -8.35
N VAL A 20 -10.49 20.94 -7.76
CA VAL A 20 -10.41 19.89 -6.74
C VAL A 20 -9.83 18.58 -7.31
N ILE A 21 -10.28 18.18 -8.49
CA ILE A 21 -9.72 16.99 -9.18
C ILE A 21 -8.23 17.19 -9.46
N LEU A 22 -7.84 18.35 -9.96
CA LEU A 22 -6.45 18.66 -10.31
C LEU A 22 -5.57 18.66 -9.05
N LEU A 23 -6.07 19.21 -7.95
CA LEU A 23 -5.40 19.17 -6.66
C LEU A 23 -5.26 17.73 -6.15
N PHE A 24 -6.31 16.92 -6.28
CA PHE A 24 -6.29 15.51 -5.92
C PHE A 24 -5.20 14.78 -6.71
N PHE A 25 -5.16 14.94 -8.03
CA PHE A 25 -4.11 14.35 -8.87
C PHE A 25 -2.72 14.85 -8.47
N PHE A 26 -2.57 16.12 -8.17
CA PHE A 26 -1.27 16.69 -7.77
C PHE A 26 -0.78 16.10 -6.45
N VAL A 27 -1.65 16.00 -5.45
CA VAL A 27 -1.31 15.45 -4.12
C VAL A 27 -1.01 13.94 -4.21
N PHE A 28 -1.77 13.21 -5.01
CA PHE A 28 -1.65 11.76 -5.13
C PHE A 28 -0.73 11.29 -6.27
N SER A 29 -0.27 12.20 -7.14
CA SER A 29 0.57 11.84 -8.28
C SER A 29 1.88 11.17 -7.87
N SER A 30 2.48 11.58 -6.76
CA SER A 30 3.72 10.97 -6.27
C SER A 30 3.51 9.53 -5.81
N ALA A 31 2.37 9.23 -5.17
CA ALA A 31 2.02 7.88 -4.76
C ALA A 31 1.69 6.98 -5.94
N ILE A 32 0.98 7.54 -6.94
CA ILE A 32 0.57 6.80 -8.15
C ILE A 32 1.75 6.55 -9.09
N SER A 33 2.66 7.53 -9.22
CA SER A 33 3.79 7.42 -10.15
C SER A 33 4.97 6.59 -9.61
N GLN A 34 4.98 6.26 -8.32
CA GLN A 34 6.00 5.39 -7.73
C GLN A 34 5.78 3.91 -8.02
N GLU A 35 4.59 3.55 -8.48
CA GLU A 35 4.21 2.18 -8.78
C GLU A 35 3.88 2.00 -10.26
N ASP A 36 4.48 0.99 -10.87
CA ASP A 36 4.17 0.63 -12.26
C ASP A 36 2.72 0.15 -12.42
N ARG A 37 2.12 -0.39 -11.35
CA ARG A 37 0.76 -0.92 -11.35
C ARG A 37 0.01 -0.58 -10.05
N PRO A 38 -0.59 0.61 -9.94
CA PRO A 38 -1.29 1.00 -8.71
C PRO A 38 -2.65 0.29 -8.53
N VAL A 39 -3.30 -0.17 -9.59
CA VAL A 39 -4.66 -0.74 -9.53
C VAL A 39 -4.73 -2.00 -8.65
N PRO A 40 -3.83 -2.99 -8.73
CA PRO A 40 -3.84 -4.13 -7.83
C PRO A 40 -3.69 -3.75 -6.35
N ILE A 41 -2.92 -2.70 -6.07
CA ILE A 41 -2.72 -2.19 -4.70
C ILE A 41 -4.03 -1.63 -4.15
N PHE A 42 -4.75 -0.81 -4.91
CA PHE A 42 -6.03 -0.25 -4.49
C PHE A 42 -7.10 -1.34 -4.28
N LYS A 43 -7.14 -2.35 -5.15
CA LYS A 43 -8.03 -3.50 -4.98
C LYS A 43 -7.73 -4.25 -3.67
N ALA A 44 -6.46 -4.48 -3.37
CA ALA A 44 -6.04 -5.14 -2.15
C ALA A 44 -6.40 -4.32 -0.90
N ILE A 45 -6.24 -3.00 -0.93
CA ILE A 45 -6.62 -2.09 0.15
C ILE A 45 -8.13 -2.14 0.40
N ILE A 46 -8.94 -2.10 -0.65
CA ILE A 46 -10.41 -2.20 -0.54
C ILE A 46 -10.79 -3.54 0.10
N ARG A 47 -10.22 -4.65 -0.37
CA ARG A 47 -10.45 -5.98 0.18
C ARG A 47 -10.08 -6.08 1.66
N LEU A 48 -8.96 -5.50 2.01
CA LEU A 48 -8.44 -5.44 3.38
C LEU A 48 -9.45 -4.77 4.32
N HIS A 49 -10.03 -3.65 3.91
CA HIS A 49 -11.04 -2.94 4.71
C HIS A 49 -12.41 -3.65 4.72
N MET A 50 -12.83 -4.20 3.59
CA MET A 50 -14.12 -4.90 3.51
C MET A 50 -14.13 -6.19 4.32
N ASP A 51 -13.04 -6.94 4.34
CA ASP A 51 -12.92 -8.22 5.02
C ASP A 51 -12.33 -8.08 6.44
N GLY A 52 -11.95 -6.88 6.87
CA GLY A 52 -11.36 -6.61 8.19
C GLY A 52 -10.01 -7.29 8.38
N LEU A 53 -9.20 -7.39 7.33
CA LEU A 53 -7.90 -8.05 7.34
C LEU A 53 -6.78 -7.10 7.77
N ALA A 54 -5.72 -7.64 8.37
CA ALA A 54 -4.51 -6.89 8.68
C ALA A 54 -3.60 -6.73 7.47
N TYR A 55 -3.62 -7.69 6.54
CA TYR A 55 -2.87 -7.67 5.28
C TYR A 55 -3.68 -8.35 4.17
N ALA A 56 -3.32 -8.07 2.92
CA ALA A 56 -3.92 -8.70 1.75
C ALA A 56 -2.88 -8.87 0.64
N PRO A 57 -2.96 -9.95 -0.17
CA PRO A 57 -2.09 -10.11 -1.33
C PRO A 57 -2.45 -9.09 -2.40
N VAL A 58 -1.43 -8.52 -3.03
CA VAL A 58 -1.56 -7.55 -4.13
C VAL A 58 -1.33 -8.24 -5.47
N GLU A 59 -0.16 -8.84 -5.62
CA GLU A 59 0.29 -9.44 -6.87
C GLU A 59 1.33 -10.53 -6.58
N GLN A 60 1.33 -11.55 -7.40
CA GLN A 60 2.36 -12.59 -7.37
C GLN A 60 3.15 -12.54 -8.67
N THR A 61 4.46 -12.46 -8.55
CA THR A 61 5.40 -12.62 -9.65
C THR A 61 6.02 -14.03 -9.60
N HIS A 62 6.96 -14.30 -10.49
CA HIS A 62 7.69 -15.58 -10.48
C HIS A 62 8.45 -15.83 -9.17
N ASP A 63 9.03 -14.78 -8.60
CA ASP A 63 9.95 -14.88 -7.47
C ASP A 63 9.38 -14.38 -6.15
N THR A 64 8.39 -13.49 -6.19
CA THR A 64 7.87 -12.80 -5.00
C THR A 64 6.36 -12.71 -4.99
N ILE A 65 5.81 -12.65 -3.78
CA ILE A 65 4.41 -12.33 -3.52
C ILE A 65 4.38 -10.97 -2.83
N ARG A 66 3.75 -9.99 -3.46
CA ARG A 66 3.57 -8.66 -2.87
C ARG A 66 2.32 -8.63 -2.02
N HIS A 67 2.46 -8.09 -0.82
CA HIS A 67 1.36 -7.86 0.11
C HIS A 67 1.26 -6.38 0.46
N VAL A 68 0.09 -5.97 0.91
CA VAL A 68 -0.15 -4.68 1.56
C VAL A 68 -0.66 -4.92 2.97
N SER A 69 -0.17 -4.14 3.93
CA SER A 69 -0.62 -4.19 5.31
C SER A 69 -0.97 -2.82 5.84
N VAL A 70 -1.84 -2.78 6.86
CA VAL A 70 -2.20 -1.55 7.58
C VAL A 70 -1.10 -1.23 8.57
N VAL A 71 -0.70 0.03 8.63
CA VAL A 71 0.17 0.57 9.68
C VAL A 71 -0.72 1.08 10.81
N ALA A 72 -1.03 0.20 11.76
CA ALA A 72 -2.00 0.46 12.83
C ALA A 72 -1.36 0.69 14.21
N SER A 73 -0.05 0.50 14.34
CA SER A 73 0.66 0.61 15.61
C SER A 73 1.94 1.42 15.48
N ASP A 74 2.63 1.62 16.58
CA ASP A 74 3.93 2.28 16.63
C ASP A 74 5.00 1.54 15.81
N ASN A 75 4.83 0.22 15.65
CA ASN A 75 5.69 -0.59 14.82
C ASN A 75 5.02 -0.91 13.47
N ARG A 76 5.44 -0.23 12.42
CA ARG A 76 4.92 -0.44 11.06
C ARG A 76 5.15 -1.84 10.48
N TYR A 77 6.09 -2.59 11.04
CA TYR A 77 6.41 -3.95 10.62
C TYR A 77 5.64 -5.04 11.39
N GLN A 78 4.82 -4.66 12.35
CA GLN A 78 4.19 -5.62 13.26
C GLN A 78 3.40 -6.71 12.52
N VAL A 79 2.65 -6.35 11.49
CA VAL A 79 1.88 -7.32 10.68
C VAL A 79 2.82 -8.33 9.99
N ILE A 80 3.93 -7.87 9.44
CA ILE A 80 4.94 -8.73 8.80
C ILE A 80 5.58 -9.66 9.84
N LEU A 81 5.94 -9.13 10.99
CA LEU A 81 6.55 -9.90 12.07
C LEU A 81 5.63 -11.01 12.55
N ASP A 82 4.36 -10.72 12.74
CA ASP A 82 3.35 -11.69 13.16
C ASP A 82 3.13 -12.77 12.09
N TYR A 83 3.00 -12.36 10.84
CA TYR A 83 2.88 -13.28 9.70
C TYR A 83 4.05 -14.26 9.61
N MET A 84 5.27 -13.75 9.71
CA MET A 84 6.48 -14.57 9.60
C MET A 84 6.66 -15.48 10.81
N ARG A 85 6.36 -14.97 12.01
CA ARG A 85 6.42 -15.76 13.25
C ARG A 85 5.46 -16.94 13.20
N ASP A 86 4.25 -16.77 12.70
CA ASP A 86 3.26 -17.83 12.56
C ASP A 86 3.72 -18.94 11.62
N LYS A 87 4.65 -18.63 10.71
CA LYS A 87 5.29 -19.58 9.79
C LYS A 87 6.62 -20.13 10.31
N GLY A 88 7.01 -19.78 11.53
CA GLY A 88 8.24 -20.26 12.17
C GLY A 88 9.49 -19.46 11.83
N TRP A 89 9.34 -18.30 11.21
CA TRP A 89 10.45 -17.40 10.90
C TRP A 89 10.65 -16.38 12.02
N HIS A 90 11.90 -16.08 12.33
CA HIS A 90 12.29 -15.11 13.32
C HIS A 90 13.10 -13.97 12.71
N LEU A 91 12.83 -12.74 13.10
CA LEU A 91 13.59 -11.58 12.66
C LEU A 91 15.02 -11.69 13.20
N ARG A 92 15.98 -11.66 12.29
CA ARG A 92 17.41 -11.76 12.62
C ARG A 92 18.10 -10.40 12.55
N ASP A 93 17.78 -9.62 11.50
CA ASP A 93 18.44 -8.36 11.22
C ASP A 93 17.55 -7.48 10.34
N GLN A 94 17.92 -6.22 10.23
CA GLN A 94 17.28 -5.26 9.32
C GLN A 94 18.35 -4.48 8.57
N LEU A 95 18.33 -4.56 7.27
CA LEU A 95 19.22 -3.82 6.37
C LEU A 95 18.40 -2.80 5.57
N GLY A 96 18.36 -1.55 6.08
CA GLY A 96 17.53 -0.51 5.49
C GLY A 96 16.05 -0.87 5.51
N SER A 97 15.47 -1.02 4.32
CA SER A 97 14.06 -1.41 4.15
C SER A 97 13.84 -2.91 4.01
N VAL A 98 14.87 -3.73 4.17
CA VAL A 98 14.79 -5.19 4.06
C VAL A 98 14.88 -5.80 5.45
N LEU A 99 13.86 -6.60 5.80
CA LEU A 99 13.83 -7.39 7.03
C LEU A 99 14.41 -8.79 6.73
N ILE A 100 15.42 -9.18 7.49
CA ILE A 100 16.07 -10.48 7.34
C ILE A 100 15.49 -11.44 8.38
N PHE A 101 14.86 -12.50 7.90
CA PHE A 101 14.30 -13.56 8.73
C PHE A 101 15.12 -14.84 8.62
N GLU A 102 15.16 -15.56 9.70
CA GLU A 102 15.87 -16.83 9.81
C GLU A 102 14.93 -17.93 10.32
N LYS A 103 14.99 -19.08 9.69
CA LYS A 103 14.27 -20.30 10.09
C LYS A 103 15.21 -21.49 9.87
N GLU A 104 15.60 -22.16 10.95
CA GLU A 104 16.63 -23.19 10.92
C GLU A 104 17.92 -22.63 10.30
N ASP A 105 18.40 -23.21 9.19
CA ASP A 105 19.60 -22.76 8.48
C ASP A 105 19.29 -21.84 7.29
N LYS A 106 18.02 -21.50 7.09
CA LYS A 106 17.58 -20.67 5.96
C LYS A 106 17.44 -19.22 6.36
N ARG A 107 17.79 -18.33 5.44
CA ARG A 107 17.58 -16.89 5.58
C ARG A 107 16.84 -16.36 4.35
N ILE A 108 15.90 -15.47 4.59
CA ILE A 108 15.18 -14.74 3.53
C ILE A 108 15.10 -13.26 3.87
N GLY A 109 15.06 -12.44 2.83
CA GLY A 109 14.82 -11.00 2.94
C GLY A 109 13.40 -10.65 2.51
N VAL A 110 12.69 -9.91 3.35
CA VAL A 110 11.40 -9.32 3.01
C VAL A 110 11.63 -7.84 2.74
N SER A 111 11.50 -7.44 1.49
CA SER A 111 11.65 -6.04 1.09
C SER A 111 10.39 -5.28 1.47
N THR A 112 10.55 -4.10 2.06
CA THR A 112 9.43 -3.26 2.46
C THR A 112 9.50 -1.92 1.76
N ARG A 113 8.33 -1.35 1.47
CA ARG A 113 8.21 0.00 0.93
C ARG A 113 6.95 0.66 1.46
N GLN A 114 7.07 1.89 1.92
CA GLN A 114 5.92 2.64 2.38
C GLN A 114 5.13 3.15 1.16
N PHE A 115 3.88 2.72 1.04
CA PHE A 115 2.97 3.20 0.01
C PHE A 115 2.35 4.55 0.42
N SER A 116 1.92 4.63 1.68
CA SER A 116 1.39 5.84 2.28
C SER A 116 1.63 5.83 3.79
N LYS A 117 1.16 6.85 4.49
CA LYS A 117 1.22 6.92 5.95
C LYS A 117 0.53 5.73 6.64
N HIS A 118 -0.49 5.15 6.00
CA HIS A 118 -1.33 4.10 6.58
C HIS A 118 -1.10 2.71 6.02
N TYR A 119 -0.35 2.58 4.92
CA TYR A 119 -0.14 1.31 4.22
C TYR A 119 1.31 1.05 3.92
N LEU A 120 1.73 -0.18 4.16
CA LEU A 120 3.06 -0.68 3.87
C LEU A 120 2.95 -1.79 2.83
N LEU A 121 3.78 -1.70 1.79
CA LEU A 121 3.97 -2.78 0.81
C LEU A 121 5.16 -3.62 1.22
N TRP A 122 5.07 -4.93 1.05
CA TRP A 122 6.16 -5.85 1.33
C TRP A 122 6.17 -7.03 0.37
N ASP A 123 7.34 -7.37 -0.08
CA ASP A 123 7.59 -8.44 -1.03
C ASP A 123 8.21 -9.63 -0.31
N LEU A 124 7.50 -10.75 -0.35
CA LEU A 124 7.91 -12.00 0.27
C LEU A 124 8.40 -12.96 -0.81
N PRO A 125 9.58 -13.57 -0.67
CA PRO A 125 10.03 -14.61 -1.62
C PRO A 125 9.06 -15.78 -1.69
N VAL A 126 8.82 -16.30 -2.88
CA VAL A 126 7.91 -17.46 -3.09
C VAL A 126 8.37 -18.69 -2.33
N ASN A 127 9.69 -18.85 -2.15
CA ASN A 127 10.30 -20.00 -1.47
C ASN A 127 10.41 -19.85 0.05
N HIS A 128 9.47 -19.11 0.66
CA HIS A 128 9.50 -18.85 2.11
C HIS A 128 8.94 -19.98 2.98
N GLU A 129 8.41 -21.02 2.39
CA GLU A 129 7.85 -22.18 3.12
C GLU A 129 8.90 -23.20 3.56
#